data_da45d0d64a7ba4f003d73e125b03a905
#
_entry.id   da45d0d64a7ba4f003d73e125b03a905
#
_cell.length_a   1.000
_cell.length_b   1.000
_cell.length_c   1.000
_cell.angle_alpha   90.00
_cell.angle_beta   90.00
_cell.angle_gamma   90.00
#
_symmetry.space_group_name_H-M   'P 1'
#
loop_
_entity.id
_entity.type
_entity.pdbx_description
1 polymer ?
#
loop_
_entity_poly.entity_id
_entity_poly.type
_entity_poly.pdbx_seq_one_letter_code
_entity_poly.pdbx_strand_id
1 'polypeptide(L)'
;AFSRSKKLAPGVDPSHLLGVAVTATLSTTYEKLGSHRFFVCVHGLNATHVISCYLTKGKRTRENEEMLVTECLKSLIGIACGLGNELPKLTQQIHYEVIAAKPEWHALEKKEITMLNSDLEPSKLIFPGTFNPLHEGHKKIQKIAEKKTGMPATYEISIGNVEKTFLSYFEIQKILDQFGLD
;
A
#
# COMPACT_ATOMS: atom_id res chain seq x y z
N ALA A 1 -7.86 -0.42 6.78
CA ALA A 1 -8.18 0.71 7.66
C ALA A 1 -8.83 1.86 6.87
N PHE A 2 -8.17 2.46 5.87
CA PHE A 2 -8.67 3.62 5.11
C PHE A 2 -10.01 3.37 4.39
N SER A 3 -10.17 2.24 3.70
CA SER A 3 -11.45 1.87 3.08
C SER A 3 -12.59 1.72 4.11
N ARG A 4 -12.24 1.35 5.35
CA ARG A 4 -13.19 1.29 6.45
C ARG A 4 -13.56 2.68 6.95
N SER A 5 -12.60 3.62 7.06
CA SER A 5 -12.89 4.99 7.47
C SER A 5 -13.82 5.69 6.48
N LYS A 6 -13.62 5.51 5.16
CA LYS A 6 -14.56 6.02 4.14
C LYS A 6 -15.99 5.50 4.32
N LYS A 7 -16.15 4.22 4.70
CA LYS A 7 -17.49 3.63 4.96
C LYS A 7 -18.13 4.14 6.26
N LEU A 8 -17.33 4.43 7.27
CA LEU A 8 -17.81 4.89 8.58
C LEU A 8 -18.14 6.39 8.60
N ALA A 9 -17.56 7.16 7.69
CA ALA A 9 -17.76 8.60 7.58
C ALA A 9 -18.25 8.97 6.16
N PRO A 10 -19.45 8.53 5.74
CA PRO A 10 -19.99 8.85 4.44
C PRO A 10 -20.24 10.38 4.37
N GLY A 11 -19.80 11.00 3.28
CA GLY A 11 -19.94 12.46 3.09
C GLY A 11 -18.77 13.30 3.62
N VAL A 12 -17.81 12.70 4.33
CA VAL A 12 -16.55 13.36 4.65
C VAL A 12 -15.62 13.23 3.46
N ASP A 13 -14.97 14.35 3.10
CA ASP A 13 -13.96 14.34 2.03
C ASP A 13 -12.84 13.33 2.38
N PRO A 14 -12.53 12.38 1.49
CA PRO A 14 -11.49 11.38 1.73
C PRO A 14 -10.11 11.97 2.08
N SER A 15 -9.82 13.21 1.68
CA SER A 15 -8.58 13.90 2.07
C SER A 15 -8.46 14.17 3.57
N HIS A 16 -9.57 14.17 4.30
CA HIS A 16 -9.62 14.33 5.75
C HIS A 16 -9.69 13.00 6.52
N LEU A 17 -9.57 11.89 5.83
CA LEU A 17 -9.64 10.56 6.42
C LEU A 17 -8.27 9.88 6.39
N LEU A 18 -7.98 9.14 7.45
CA LEU A 18 -6.79 8.31 7.56
C LEU A 18 -7.18 6.87 7.96
N GLY A 19 -6.40 5.93 7.46
CA GLY A 19 -6.39 4.56 7.93
C GLY A 19 -5.08 4.30 8.68
N VAL A 20 -5.16 3.91 9.95
CA VAL A 20 -3.99 3.66 10.79
C VAL A 20 -3.91 2.18 11.14
N ALA A 21 -2.71 1.62 11.08
CA ALA A 21 -2.42 0.25 11.48
C ALA A 21 -1.10 0.18 12.24
N VAL A 22 -1.10 -0.60 13.31
CA VAL A 22 0.10 -0.89 14.10
C VAL A 22 0.17 -2.39 14.35
N THR A 23 1.34 -2.97 14.16
CA THR A 23 1.63 -4.34 14.58
C THR A 23 2.98 -4.37 15.29
N ALA A 24 3.06 -5.06 16.42
CA ALA A 24 4.27 -5.08 17.23
C ALA A 24 4.47 -6.43 17.92
N THR A 25 5.72 -6.87 17.96
CA THR A 25 6.20 -7.93 18.81
C THR A 25 7.20 -7.30 19.77
N LEU A 26 6.79 -7.08 21.01
CA LEU A 26 7.54 -6.36 22.03
C LEU A 26 7.97 -7.29 23.17
N SER A 27 8.79 -6.76 24.08
CA SER A 27 9.24 -7.42 25.29
C SER A 27 8.07 -8.03 26.08
N THR A 28 8.30 -9.17 26.70
CA THR A 28 7.34 -9.89 27.56
C THR A 28 8.06 -10.40 28.79
N THR A 29 7.29 -10.81 29.79
CA THR A 29 7.81 -11.42 31.03
C THR A 29 8.49 -12.77 30.80
N TYR A 30 8.22 -13.41 29.66
CA TYR A 30 8.88 -14.63 29.23
C TYR A 30 9.70 -14.39 27.96
N GLU A 31 10.75 -15.17 27.78
CA GLU A 31 11.62 -15.04 26.59
C GLU A 31 10.91 -15.52 25.32
N LYS A 32 10.86 -14.65 24.32
CA LYS A 32 10.37 -14.98 22.95
C LYS A 32 11.54 -15.35 22.04
N LEU A 33 11.36 -16.39 21.23
CA LEU A 33 12.35 -16.79 20.25
C LEU A 33 12.46 -15.75 19.08
N GLY A 34 11.33 -15.17 18.68
CA GLY A 34 11.28 -14.19 17.58
C GLY A 34 11.91 -12.85 17.92
N SER A 35 12.27 -12.07 16.89
CA SER A 35 12.79 -10.70 17.03
C SER A 35 11.74 -9.75 17.59
N HIS A 36 12.17 -8.80 18.43
CA HIS A 36 11.33 -7.67 18.79
C HIS A 36 11.30 -6.69 17.60
N ARG A 37 10.11 -6.31 17.17
CA ARG A 37 9.92 -5.42 16.03
C ARG A 37 8.52 -4.81 16.06
N PHE A 38 8.38 -3.69 15.37
CA PHE A 38 7.07 -3.10 15.13
C PHE A 38 6.99 -2.50 13.72
N PHE A 39 5.76 -2.38 13.25
CA PHE A 39 5.41 -1.70 12.02
C PHE A 39 4.26 -0.76 12.31
N VAL A 40 4.39 0.47 11.83
CA VAL A 40 3.34 1.50 11.90
C VAL A 40 3.05 1.96 10.49
N CYS A 41 1.79 2.00 10.13
CA CYS A 41 1.34 2.46 8.82
C CYS A 41 0.23 3.49 8.98
N VAL A 42 0.36 4.60 8.27
CA VAL A 42 -0.70 5.59 8.09
C VAL A 42 -0.96 5.75 6.61
N HIS A 43 -2.17 5.41 6.20
CA HIS A 43 -2.61 5.45 4.81
C HIS A 43 -3.70 6.52 4.64
N GLY A 44 -3.45 7.47 3.78
CA GLY A 44 -4.36 8.54 3.40
C GLY A 44 -4.70 8.52 1.92
N LEU A 45 -5.41 9.55 1.46
CA LEU A 45 -5.75 9.70 0.05
C LEU A 45 -4.50 9.87 -0.82
N ASN A 46 -3.52 10.66 -0.37
CA ASN A 46 -2.39 11.11 -1.18
C ASN A 46 -1.10 10.34 -0.94
N ALA A 47 -0.95 9.66 0.21
CA ALA A 47 0.25 8.92 0.54
C ALA A 47 0.01 7.83 1.59
N THR A 48 0.85 6.80 1.52
CA THR A 48 1.03 5.81 2.58
C THR A 48 2.39 6.02 3.21
N HIS A 49 2.39 6.21 4.51
CA HIS A 49 3.59 6.33 5.33
C HIS A 49 3.79 5.04 6.12
N VAL A 50 4.96 4.45 6.04
CA VAL A 50 5.28 3.19 6.73
C VAL A 50 6.56 3.35 7.54
N ILE A 51 6.51 2.95 8.80
CA ILE A 51 7.68 2.77 9.65
C ILE A 51 7.85 1.29 9.94
N SER A 52 9.06 0.77 9.77
CA SER A 52 9.49 -0.51 10.29
C SER A 52 10.70 -0.35 11.19
N CYS A 53 10.69 -1.04 12.33
CA CYS A 53 11.78 -0.98 13.29
C CYS A 53 12.03 -2.35 13.93
N TYR A 54 13.29 -2.76 13.96
CA TYR A 54 13.76 -3.93 14.68
C TYR A 54 14.45 -3.52 15.97
N LEU A 55 13.96 -4.03 17.09
CA LEU A 55 14.42 -3.67 18.43
C LEU A 55 15.46 -4.67 18.94
N THR A 56 16.49 -4.19 19.62
CA THR A 56 17.46 -5.05 20.28
C THR A 56 16.86 -5.60 21.59
N LYS A 57 16.74 -6.93 21.68
CA LYS A 57 16.26 -7.61 22.89
C LYS A 57 17.06 -7.22 24.12
N GLY A 58 16.37 -7.10 25.25
CA GLY A 58 16.97 -6.84 26.55
C GLY A 58 17.46 -5.40 26.78
N LYS A 59 17.43 -4.52 25.75
CA LYS A 59 17.83 -3.11 25.92
C LYS A 59 16.76 -2.22 26.53
N ARG A 60 15.50 -2.62 26.48
CA ARG A 60 14.34 -1.82 26.94
C ARG A 60 13.38 -2.66 27.72
N THR A 61 12.67 -2.02 28.64
CA THR A 61 11.48 -2.61 29.27
C THR A 61 10.32 -2.62 28.27
N ARG A 62 9.27 -3.33 28.59
CA ARG A 62 8.03 -3.37 27.79
C ARG A 62 7.45 -1.96 27.62
N GLU A 63 7.40 -1.19 28.69
CA GLU A 63 6.85 0.16 28.72
C GLU A 63 7.65 1.09 27.79
N ASN A 64 8.99 0.98 27.81
CA ASN A 64 9.86 1.78 26.93
C ASN A 64 9.71 1.41 25.46
N GLU A 65 9.44 0.13 25.13
CA GLU A 65 9.15 -0.29 23.77
C GLU A 65 7.77 0.21 23.32
N GLU A 66 6.76 0.18 24.19
CA GLU A 66 5.42 0.74 23.90
C GLU A 66 5.43 2.25 23.72
N MET A 67 6.17 2.98 24.56
CA MET A 67 6.36 4.43 24.39
C MET A 67 6.95 4.74 23.02
N LEU A 68 7.97 4.00 22.60
CA LEU A 68 8.60 4.16 21.31
C LEU A 68 7.63 3.96 20.14
N VAL A 69 6.83 2.89 20.17
CA VAL A 69 5.77 2.65 19.17
C VAL A 69 4.78 3.80 19.14
N THR A 70 4.39 4.30 20.33
CA THR A 70 3.44 5.42 20.46
C THR A 70 4.01 6.72 19.88
N GLU A 71 5.28 7.03 20.13
CA GLU A 71 5.94 8.19 19.55
C GLU A 71 6.02 8.11 18.04
N CYS A 72 6.42 6.95 17.50
CA CYS A 72 6.44 6.73 16.05
C CYS A 72 5.04 6.89 15.44
N LEU A 73 4.01 6.36 16.10
CA LEU A 73 2.63 6.49 15.64
C LEU A 73 2.15 7.93 15.61
N LYS A 74 2.38 8.69 16.70
CA LYS A 74 2.01 10.11 16.79
C LYS A 74 2.72 10.94 15.72
N SER A 75 4.02 10.73 15.56
CA SER A 75 4.81 11.44 14.53
C SER A 75 4.28 11.13 13.13
N LEU A 76 3.99 9.86 12.85
CA LEU A 76 3.53 9.46 11.53
C LEU A 76 2.15 10.02 11.19
N ILE A 77 1.24 10.07 12.17
CA ILE A 77 -0.07 10.73 12.03
C ILE A 77 0.13 12.23 11.77
N GLY A 78 1.01 12.89 12.54
CA GLY A 78 1.30 14.31 12.36
C GLY A 78 1.86 14.62 10.98
N ILE A 79 2.80 13.82 10.47
CA ILE A 79 3.34 13.94 9.11
C ILE A 79 2.22 13.76 8.07
N ALA A 80 1.40 12.74 8.21
CA ALA A 80 0.29 12.47 7.29
C ALA A 80 -0.79 13.57 7.30
N CYS A 81 -0.92 14.30 8.40
CA CYS A 81 -1.80 15.46 8.53
C CYS A 81 -1.15 16.79 8.10
N GLY A 82 0.11 16.78 7.65
CA GLY A 82 0.83 18.01 7.28
C GLY A 82 1.21 18.91 8.46
N LEU A 83 1.26 18.37 9.69
CA LEU A 83 1.58 19.13 10.90
C LEU A 83 3.10 19.28 11.15
N GLY A 84 3.94 18.86 10.20
CA GLY A 84 5.38 19.09 10.24
C GLY A 84 6.14 18.32 11.33
N ASN A 85 5.60 17.23 11.85
CA ASN A 85 6.26 16.44 12.88
C ASN A 85 7.49 15.71 12.31
N GLU A 86 8.59 15.75 13.06
CA GLU A 86 9.75 14.93 12.76
C GLU A 86 9.58 13.52 13.35
N LEU A 87 10.24 12.54 12.71
CA LEU A 87 10.33 11.20 13.30
C LEU A 87 11.20 11.25 14.57
N PRO A 88 10.89 10.42 15.57
CA PRO A 88 11.69 10.36 16.79
C PRO A 88 13.16 10.07 16.46
N LYS A 89 14.08 10.81 17.07
CA LYS A 89 15.51 10.53 16.98
C LYS A 89 15.84 9.30 17.80
N LEU A 90 15.83 8.14 17.16
CA LEU A 90 16.14 6.87 17.80
C LEU A 90 17.57 6.47 17.57
N THR A 91 18.16 5.88 18.60
CA THR A 91 19.48 5.22 18.52
C THR A 91 19.45 3.93 17.69
N GLN A 92 18.30 3.56 17.17
CA GLN A 92 18.08 2.36 16.36
C GLN A 92 17.61 2.73 14.95
N GLN A 93 17.91 1.87 14.00
CA GLN A 93 17.55 2.06 12.60
C GLN A 93 16.03 1.95 12.43
N ILE A 94 15.37 3.11 12.28
CA ILE A 94 14.00 3.19 11.74
C ILE A 94 14.14 3.21 10.22
N HIS A 95 13.45 2.31 9.57
CA HIS A 95 13.23 2.40 8.14
C HIS A 95 11.87 3.10 7.93
N TYR A 96 11.92 4.25 7.28
CA TYR A 96 10.74 5.04 6.91
C TYR A 96 10.60 5.08 5.41
N GLU A 97 9.42 4.73 4.95
CA GLU A 97 9.04 4.69 3.53
C GLU A 97 7.77 5.50 3.30
N VAL A 98 7.73 6.20 2.18
CA VAL A 98 6.54 6.93 1.71
C VAL A 98 6.20 6.47 0.30
N ILE A 99 4.95 6.06 0.10
CA ILE A 99 4.41 5.72 -1.21
C ILE A 99 3.35 6.77 -1.54
N ALA A 100 3.67 7.65 -2.47
CA ALA A 100 2.75 8.71 -2.92
C ALA A 100 1.76 8.19 -3.96
N ALA A 101 0.54 8.67 -3.91
CA ALA A 101 -0.44 8.43 -4.96
C ALA A 101 -0.12 9.30 -6.18
N LYS A 102 -0.18 8.72 -7.38
CA LYS A 102 -0.06 9.48 -8.62
C LYS A 102 -1.39 10.23 -8.89
N PRO A 103 -1.37 11.46 -9.39
CA PRO A 103 -2.60 12.23 -9.65
C PRO A 103 -3.59 11.51 -10.58
N GLU A 104 -3.07 10.76 -11.54
CA GLU A 104 -3.86 10.01 -12.52
C GLU A 104 -4.72 8.91 -11.86
N TRP A 105 -4.26 8.36 -10.74
CA TRP A 105 -5.02 7.35 -10.01
C TRP A 105 -6.24 7.95 -9.32
N HIS A 106 -6.14 9.21 -8.86
CA HIS A 106 -7.29 9.94 -8.33
C HIS A 106 -8.30 10.26 -9.43
N ALA A 107 -7.82 10.64 -10.62
CA ALA A 107 -8.68 10.90 -11.77
C ALA A 107 -9.45 9.64 -12.20
N LEU A 108 -8.80 8.48 -12.17
CA LEU A 108 -9.47 7.19 -12.40
C LEU A 108 -10.52 6.86 -11.32
N GLU A 109 -10.17 7.03 -10.02
CA GLU A 109 -11.10 6.75 -8.92
C GLU A 109 -12.34 7.67 -8.99
N LYS A 110 -12.15 8.94 -9.37
CA LYS A 110 -13.24 9.91 -9.58
C LYS A 110 -13.98 9.74 -10.90
N LYS A 111 -13.53 8.83 -11.77
CA LYS A 111 -14.06 8.63 -13.13
C LYS A 111 -13.93 9.87 -14.03
N GLU A 112 -13.00 10.74 -13.75
CA GLU A 112 -12.62 11.89 -14.60
C GLU A 112 -11.94 11.39 -15.90
N ILE A 113 -11.22 10.27 -15.78
CA ILE A 113 -10.68 9.50 -16.91
C ILE A 113 -11.12 8.03 -16.78
N THR A 114 -11.22 7.33 -17.88
CA THR A 114 -11.66 5.93 -17.92
C THR A 114 -10.50 4.95 -18.01
N MET A 115 -9.35 5.42 -18.48
CA MET A 115 -8.17 4.58 -18.72
C MET A 115 -6.91 5.42 -18.61
N LEU A 116 -5.85 4.82 -18.10
CA LEU A 116 -4.48 5.29 -18.25
C LEU A 116 -3.86 4.52 -19.42
N ASN A 117 -3.46 5.24 -20.45
CA ASN A 117 -2.65 4.66 -21.51
C ASN A 117 -1.22 4.55 -21.00
N SER A 118 -0.67 3.34 -20.97
CA SER A 118 0.77 3.21 -21.17
C SER A 118 1.05 3.61 -22.63
N ASP A 119 2.24 4.12 -22.92
CA ASP A 119 2.68 4.49 -24.29
C ASP A 119 2.73 3.30 -25.28
N LEU A 120 2.14 2.18 -24.88
CA LEU A 120 2.04 0.97 -25.67
C LEU A 120 0.82 1.05 -26.58
N GLU A 121 1.03 0.90 -27.87
CA GLU A 121 -0.06 0.69 -28.83
C GLU A 121 -0.97 -0.45 -28.34
N PRO A 122 -2.27 -0.21 -28.15
CA PRO A 122 -3.16 -1.24 -27.64
C PRO A 122 -3.23 -2.40 -28.63
N SER A 123 -2.88 -3.57 -28.16
CA SER A 123 -3.07 -4.81 -28.92
C SER A 123 -4.57 -5.04 -29.17
N LYS A 124 -4.89 -5.72 -30.28
CA LYS A 124 -6.26 -6.15 -30.59
C LYS A 124 -6.74 -7.25 -29.63
N LEU A 125 -5.85 -7.87 -28.87
CA LEU A 125 -6.13 -8.89 -27.88
C LEU A 125 -5.86 -8.32 -26.50
N ILE A 126 -6.92 -8.06 -25.74
CA ILE A 126 -6.86 -7.53 -24.37
C ILE A 126 -7.09 -8.67 -23.39
N PHE A 127 -6.28 -8.73 -22.35
CA PHE A 127 -6.44 -9.65 -21.24
C PHE A 127 -6.74 -8.87 -19.96
N PRO A 128 -8.03 -8.64 -19.65
CA PRO A 128 -8.41 -7.88 -18.46
C PRO A 128 -8.27 -8.71 -17.20
N GLY A 129 -7.86 -8.07 -16.11
CA GLY A 129 -7.78 -8.70 -14.80
C GLY A 129 -7.23 -7.79 -13.72
N THR A 130 -7.36 -8.21 -12.46
CA THR A 130 -6.79 -7.49 -11.32
C THR A 130 -5.31 -7.83 -11.11
N PHE A 131 -4.89 -9.06 -11.47
CA PHE A 131 -3.52 -9.58 -11.35
C PHE A 131 -2.89 -9.38 -9.96
N ASN A 132 -3.65 -9.58 -8.91
CA ASN A 132 -3.21 -9.40 -7.53
C ASN A 132 -3.25 -10.74 -6.74
N PRO A 133 -2.18 -11.57 -6.80
CA PRO A 133 -0.95 -11.40 -7.61
C PRO A 133 -1.07 -11.91 -9.06
N LEU A 134 -0.16 -11.44 -9.91
CA LEU A 134 0.13 -12.07 -11.20
C LEU A 134 0.78 -13.45 -10.95
N HIS A 135 0.26 -14.50 -11.54
CA HIS A 135 0.79 -15.86 -11.36
C HIS A 135 0.91 -16.62 -12.69
N GLU A 136 1.58 -17.76 -12.66
CA GLU A 136 1.87 -18.57 -13.87
C GLU A 136 0.61 -18.99 -14.64
N GLY A 137 -0.55 -19.11 -13.98
CA GLY A 137 -1.81 -19.38 -14.65
C GLY A 137 -2.20 -18.27 -15.64
N HIS A 138 -2.05 -16.99 -15.23
CA HIS A 138 -2.31 -15.85 -16.11
C HIS A 138 -1.37 -15.86 -17.32
N LYS A 139 -0.07 -16.07 -17.10
CA LYS A 139 0.93 -16.14 -18.17
C LYS A 139 0.68 -17.29 -19.14
N LYS A 140 0.22 -18.45 -18.64
CA LYS A 140 -0.17 -19.58 -19.49
C LYS A 140 -1.39 -19.28 -20.36
N ILE A 141 -2.42 -18.66 -19.79
CA ILE A 141 -3.62 -18.24 -20.53
C ILE A 141 -3.23 -17.26 -21.63
N GLN A 142 -2.43 -16.24 -21.31
CA GLN A 142 -1.92 -15.29 -22.30
C GLN A 142 -1.23 -16.02 -23.47
N LYS A 143 -0.24 -16.86 -23.19
CA LYS A 143 0.51 -17.61 -24.23
C LYS A 143 -0.38 -18.48 -25.10
N ILE A 144 -1.40 -19.12 -24.52
CA ILE A 144 -2.37 -19.93 -25.27
C ILE A 144 -3.21 -19.04 -26.18
N ALA A 145 -3.68 -17.90 -25.69
CA ALA A 145 -4.49 -16.95 -26.44
C ALA A 145 -3.69 -16.38 -27.63
N GLU A 146 -2.46 -15.93 -27.39
CA GLU A 146 -1.54 -15.44 -28.42
C GLU A 146 -1.27 -16.51 -29.50
N LYS A 147 -0.99 -17.75 -29.08
CA LYS A 147 -0.75 -18.86 -30.00
C LYS A 147 -1.99 -19.16 -30.87
N LYS A 148 -3.20 -19.06 -30.29
CA LYS A 148 -4.45 -19.34 -31.03
C LYS A 148 -4.85 -18.24 -31.97
N THR A 149 -4.59 -16.99 -31.62
CA THR A 149 -5.05 -15.81 -32.39
C THR A 149 -3.96 -15.27 -33.33
N GLY A 150 -2.71 -15.61 -33.09
CA GLY A 150 -1.56 -15.02 -33.79
C GLY A 150 -1.32 -13.55 -33.42
N MET A 151 -1.97 -13.04 -32.38
CA MET A 151 -1.88 -11.65 -31.94
C MET A 151 -1.23 -11.55 -30.56
N PRO A 152 -0.39 -10.53 -30.30
CA PRO A 152 0.12 -10.28 -28.96
C PRO A 152 -1.03 -9.84 -28.04
N ALA A 153 -1.01 -10.27 -26.78
CA ALA A 153 -1.97 -9.87 -25.77
C ALA A 153 -1.42 -8.75 -24.88
N THR A 154 -2.24 -7.74 -24.65
CA THR A 154 -1.96 -6.68 -23.67
C THR A 154 -2.75 -6.92 -22.40
N TYR A 155 -2.09 -6.88 -21.26
CA TYR A 155 -2.77 -6.92 -19.97
C TYR A 155 -3.49 -5.58 -19.72
N GLU A 156 -4.74 -5.65 -19.32
CA GLU A 156 -5.50 -4.53 -18.80
C GLU A 156 -5.69 -4.70 -17.30
N ILE A 157 -5.12 -3.82 -16.50
CA ILE A 157 -5.27 -3.86 -15.04
C ILE A 157 -6.59 -3.19 -14.67
N SER A 158 -7.57 -3.98 -14.30
CA SER A 158 -8.87 -3.50 -13.85
C SER A 158 -8.79 -3.06 -12.38
N ILE A 159 -8.79 -1.74 -12.14
CA ILE A 159 -8.68 -1.15 -10.80
C ILE A 159 -10.01 -1.10 -10.05
N GLY A 160 -11.12 -1.21 -10.72
CA GLY A 160 -12.47 -1.25 -10.15
C GLY A 160 -13.37 -2.24 -10.89
N ASN A 161 -14.30 -2.79 -10.15
CA ASN A 161 -15.31 -3.72 -10.67
C ASN A 161 -16.61 -3.47 -9.92
N VAL A 162 -17.75 -3.82 -10.52
CA VAL A 162 -19.09 -3.59 -9.97
C VAL A 162 -19.27 -4.22 -8.59
N GLU A 163 -18.61 -5.35 -8.33
CA GLU A 163 -18.74 -6.11 -7.08
C GLU A 163 -17.63 -5.84 -6.07
N LYS A 164 -16.54 -5.16 -6.46
CA LYS A 164 -15.37 -4.93 -5.61
C LYS A 164 -15.09 -3.45 -5.45
N THR A 165 -14.61 -3.08 -4.28
CA THR A 165 -14.08 -1.73 -4.04
C THR A 165 -12.90 -1.45 -4.96
N PHE A 166 -12.75 -0.19 -5.39
CA PHE A 166 -11.56 0.26 -6.13
C PHE A 166 -10.29 -0.14 -5.39
N LEU A 167 -9.28 -0.58 -6.14
CA LEU A 167 -7.94 -0.80 -5.61
C LEU A 167 -7.39 0.54 -5.11
N SER A 168 -6.73 0.50 -3.96
CA SER A 168 -5.95 1.65 -3.50
C SER A 168 -4.71 1.83 -4.39
N TYR A 169 -4.19 3.05 -4.45
CA TYR A 169 -2.96 3.33 -5.21
C TYR A 169 -1.78 2.44 -4.76
N PHE A 170 -1.75 2.06 -3.49
CA PHE A 170 -0.75 1.13 -2.95
C PHE A 170 -0.87 -0.27 -3.56
N GLU A 171 -2.10 -0.76 -3.76
CA GLU A 171 -2.35 -2.04 -4.43
C GLU A 171 -2.04 -1.94 -5.93
N ILE A 172 -2.39 -0.81 -6.56
CA ILE A 172 -2.07 -0.54 -7.96
C ILE A 172 -0.56 -0.57 -8.17
N GLN A 173 0.22 0.16 -7.35
CA GLN A 173 1.67 0.17 -7.45
C GLN A 173 2.26 -1.24 -7.34
N LYS A 174 1.83 -2.01 -6.34
CA LYS A 174 2.27 -3.42 -6.20
C LYS A 174 1.97 -4.30 -7.41
N ILE A 175 0.88 -4.03 -8.10
CA ILE A 175 0.53 -4.75 -9.32
C ILE A 175 1.45 -4.32 -10.46
N LEU A 176 1.67 -3.01 -10.63
CA LEU A 176 2.57 -2.46 -11.66
C LEU A 176 4.00 -2.99 -11.50
N ASP A 177 4.51 -3.04 -10.28
CA ASP A 177 5.85 -3.58 -9.96
C ASP A 177 6.04 -5.01 -10.49
N GLN A 178 4.98 -5.84 -10.52
CA GLN A 178 5.03 -7.21 -11.04
C GLN A 178 5.23 -7.26 -12.56
N PHE A 179 4.89 -6.17 -13.26
CA PHE A 179 5.08 -6.03 -14.70
C PHE A 179 6.37 -5.27 -15.04
N GLY A 180 7.14 -4.79 -14.04
CA GLY A 180 8.31 -3.96 -14.23
C GLY A 180 7.98 -2.56 -14.75
N LEU A 181 6.80 -2.06 -14.40
CA LEU A 181 6.30 -0.72 -14.75
C LEU A 181 6.38 0.15 -13.48
N ASP A 182 7.15 1.24 -13.55
CA ASP A 182 7.29 2.26 -12.50
C ASP A 182 6.25 3.38 -12.60
#